data_a021e51572808cbf3617223199655d84
#
_entry.id   a021e51572808cbf3617223199655d84
#
_cell.length_a   1.000
_cell.length_b   1.000
_cell.length_c   1.000
_cell.angle_alpha   90.00
_cell.angle_beta   90.00
_cell.angle_gamma   90.00
#
_symmetry.space_group_name_H-M   'P 1'
#
loop_
_entity.id
_entity.type
_entity.pdbx_description
1 polymer ?
#
loop_
_entity_poly.entity_id
_entity_poly.type
_entity_poly.pdbx_seq_one_letter_code
_entity_poly.pdbx_strand_id
1 'polypeptide(L)'
;MQLPSLKFLRTFHIAARRGSFNAAAEELYITASAVSHQMKELESHLGVDLFDRTHRTLILTEAGAQFCQRLEAIFASLESATEQLRMRFARSVVRLNAPPFFANELLVPQLAAFSAAHPDVDIQISTRQPEQEGHAADTDISVAVGSGPWPQLTAARLFSQTFVPACAPRLLSEMDQGAHQPSDRHALIMHSKRPDLWDRWAAMHGIGALQPKQWIRFDSMASVVDAAEGGVGVALVSAPISAPRFAAGTLARLSEHELTTGEDYFVLIRPEDAVRPPVRALVNWLTERFGTPQ
;
A
#
# COMPACT_ATOMS: atom_id res chain seq x y z
N MET A 1 -25.87 13.38 26.88
CA MET A 1 -25.62 11.97 27.25
C MET A 1 -24.17 11.87 27.69
N GLN A 2 -23.91 11.45 28.91
CA GLN A 2 -22.54 11.40 29.44
C GLN A 2 -21.94 10.03 29.01
N LEU A 3 -20.75 10.05 28.43
CA LEU A 3 -20.08 8.81 28.02
C LEU A 3 -19.65 7.99 29.26
N PRO A 4 -19.73 6.65 29.20
CA PRO A 4 -19.14 5.80 30.24
C PRO A 4 -17.65 6.03 30.39
N SER A 5 -17.11 5.71 31.57
CA SER A 5 -15.64 5.77 31.80
C SER A 5 -14.88 4.90 30.79
N LEU A 6 -13.88 5.46 30.13
CA LEU A 6 -13.01 4.71 29.19
C LEU A 6 -12.37 3.47 29.87
N LYS A 7 -12.11 3.56 31.16
CA LYS A 7 -11.63 2.42 31.96
C LYS A 7 -12.62 1.28 31.95
N PHE A 8 -13.91 1.54 32.14
CA PHE A 8 -14.97 0.52 32.16
C PHE A 8 -15.17 -0.08 30.76
N LEU A 9 -15.12 0.75 29.72
CA LEU A 9 -15.19 0.29 28.32
C LEU A 9 -14.04 -0.65 28.00
N ARG A 10 -12.80 -0.31 28.42
CA ARG A 10 -11.62 -1.16 28.23
C ARG A 10 -11.73 -2.47 28.99
N THR A 11 -12.20 -2.44 30.24
CA THR A 11 -12.39 -3.65 31.04
C THR A 11 -13.43 -4.57 30.42
N PHE A 12 -14.54 -4.01 29.90
CA PHE A 12 -15.56 -4.78 29.18
C PHE A 12 -14.98 -5.42 27.92
N HIS A 13 -14.27 -4.66 27.08
CA HIS A 13 -13.67 -5.16 25.85
C HIS A 13 -12.72 -6.34 26.10
N ILE A 14 -11.85 -6.23 27.11
CA ILE A 14 -10.93 -7.31 27.47
C ILE A 14 -11.68 -8.51 28.05
N ALA A 15 -12.68 -8.31 28.92
CA ALA A 15 -13.46 -9.38 29.49
C ALA A 15 -14.26 -10.15 28.43
N ALA A 16 -14.84 -9.43 27.45
CA ALA A 16 -15.53 -9.99 26.31
C ALA A 16 -14.61 -10.85 25.43
N ARG A 17 -13.43 -10.32 25.11
CA ARG A 17 -12.44 -11.02 24.28
C ARG A 17 -11.86 -12.26 24.96
N ARG A 18 -11.64 -12.21 26.27
CA ARG A 18 -11.08 -13.32 27.06
C ARG A 18 -12.15 -14.35 27.50
N GLY A 19 -13.44 -14.00 27.45
CA GLY A 19 -14.52 -14.86 27.93
C GLY A 19 -14.43 -15.20 29.42
N SER A 20 -13.68 -14.39 30.21
CA SER A 20 -13.43 -14.64 31.62
C SER A 20 -13.07 -13.37 32.38
N PHE A 21 -13.74 -13.12 33.51
CA PHE A 21 -13.37 -12.00 34.39
C PHE A 21 -12.01 -12.21 35.09
N ASN A 22 -11.64 -13.46 35.37
CA ASN A 22 -10.33 -13.76 35.97
C ASN A 22 -9.22 -13.46 34.96
N ALA A 23 -9.33 -13.91 33.72
CA ALA A 23 -8.34 -13.64 32.69
C ALA A 23 -8.25 -12.12 32.34
N ALA A 24 -9.37 -11.41 32.38
CA ALA A 24 -9.38 -9.96 32.22
C ALA A 24 -8.70 -9.25 33.41
N ALA A 25 -8.90 -9.73 34.62
CA ALA A 25 -8.29 -9.20 35.82
C ALA A 25 -6.74 -9.33 35.77
N GLU A 26 -6.24 -10.48 35.33
CA GLU A 26 -4.81 -10.73 35.14
C GLU A 26 -4.23 -9.77 34.10
N GLU A 27 -4.87 -9.63 32.94
CA GLU A 27 -4.40 -8.73 31.86
C GLU A 27 -4.42 -7.25 32.29
N LEU A 28 -5.38 -6.87 33.15
CA LEU A 28 -5.52 -5.49 33.63
C LEU A 28 -4.77 -5.20 34.95
N TYR A 29 -4.11 -6.19 35.54
CA TYR A 29 -3.45 -6.10 36.83
C TYR A 29 -4.37 -5.59 37.94
N ILE A 30 -5.61 -6.08 37.99
CA ILE A 30 -6.61 -5.78 39.03
C ILE A 30 -7.26 -7.07 39.53
N THR A 31 -8.12 -6.97 40.56
CA THR A 31 -8.83 -8.16 41.07
C THR A 31 -10.07 -8.50 40.23
N ALA A 32 -10.45 -9.78 40.22
CA ALA A 32 -11.69 -10.20 39.53
C ALA A 32 -12.96 -9.54 40.14
N SER A 33 -12.94 -9.22 41.43
CA SER A 33 -14.02 -8.46 42.08
C SER A 33 -14.10 -7.01 41.53
N ALA A 34 -12.95 -6.39 41.26
CA ALA A 34 -12.90 -5.06 40.65
C ALA A 34 -13.45 -5.09 39.20
N VAL A 35 -13.10 -6.14 38.41
CA VAL A 35 -13.67 -6.33 37.05
C VAL A 35 -15.19 -6.46 37.15
N SER A 36 -15.68 -7.33 38.05
CA SER A 36 -17.15 -7.53 38.22
C SER A 36 -17.87 -6.25 38.63
N HIS A 37 -17.26 -5.45 39.53
CA HIS A 37 -17.81 -4.15 39.92
C HIS A 37 -17.86 -3.17 38.75
N GLN A 38 -16.79 -3.05 37.98
CA GLN A 38 -16.74 -2.16 36.81
C GLN A 38 -17.76 -2.57 35.73
N MET A 39 -18.03 -3.86 35.56
CA MET A 39 -19.06 -4.34 34.63
C MET A 39 -20.46 -3.95 35.11
N LYS A 40 -20.78 -4.13 36.42
CA LYS A 40 -22.07 -3.69 36.98
C LYS A 40 -22.29 -2.18 36.80
N GLU A 41 -21.25 -1.36 37.06
CA GLU A 41 -21.33 0.08 36.86
C GLU A 41 -21.56 0.46 35.40
N LEU A 42 -20.87 -0.24 34.45
CA LEU A 42 -21.06 -0.02 33.02
C LEU A 42 -22.48 -0.39 32.58
N GLU A 43 -22.96 -1.58 32.95
CA GLU A 43 -24.31 -2.06 32.64
C GLU A 43 -25.36 -1.12 33.26
N SER A 44 -25.17 -0.66 34.49
CA SER A 44 -26.05 0.34 35.13
C SER A 44 -26.07 1.67 34.38
N HIS A 45 -24.91 2.14 33.91
CA HIS A 45 -24.81 3.39 33.14
C HIS A 45 -25.49 3.29 31.76
N LEU A 46 -25.40 2.12 31.11
CA LEU A 46 -25.98 1.86 29.80
C LEU A 46 -27.46 1.46 29.87
N GLY A 47 -27.93 0.99 31.04
CA GLY A 47 -29.28 0.52 31.24
C GLY A 47 -29.59 -0.84 30.59
N VAL A 48 -28.53 -1.59 30.21
CA VAL A 48 -28.65 -2.91 29.56
C VAL A 48 -27.58 -3.86 30.09
N ASP A 49 -27.93 -5.15 30.22
CA ASP A 49 -26.98 -6.19 30.57
C ASP A 49 -26.13 -6.55 29.34
N LEU A 50 -24.79 -6.57 29.52
CA LEU A 50 -23.83 -6.92 28.47
C LEU A 50 -23.40 -8.40 28.56
N PHE A 51 -23.52 -9.01 29.74
CA PHE A 51 -23.22 -10.42 29.99
C PHE A 51 -24.42 -11.17 30.50
N ASP A 52 -24.60 -12.40 30.00
CA ASP A 52 -25.54 -13.34 30.53
C ASP A 52 -24.95 -14.04 31.77
N ARG A 53 -25.61 -13.88 32.92
CA ARG A 53 -25.18 -14.45 34.22
C ARG A 53 -25.84 -15.77 34.56
N THR A 54 -26.66 -16.33 33.67
CA THR A 54 -27.36 -17.58 33.90
C THR A 54 -26.47 -18.81 33.71
N HIS A 55 -25.34 -18.66 33.06
CA HIS A 55 -24.37 -19.71 32.74
C HIS A 55 -23.12 -19.67 33.61
N ARG A 56 -22.45 -20.85 33.76
CA ARG A 56 -21.19 -20.99 34.46
C ARG A 56 -20.02 -20.28 33.70
N THR A 57 -20.17 -20.10 32.41
CA THR A 57 -19.21 -19.40 31.53
C THR A 57 -19.71 -18.00 31.26
N LEU A 58 -18.78 -17.05 31.09
CA LEU A 58 -19.10 -15.68 30.75
C LEU A 58 -19.52 -15.60 29.29
N ILE A 59 -20.80 -15.34 29.04
CA ILE A 59 -21.40 -15.25 27.71
C ILE A 59 -21.88 -13.82 27.49
N LEU A 60 -21.66 -13.25 26.31
CA LEU A 60 -22.19 -11.94 25.94
C LEU A 60 -23.68 -12.05 25.61
N THR A 61 -24.46 -11.06 26.02
CA THR A 61 -25.82 -10.85 25.47
C THR A 61 -25.70 -10.37 24.02
N GLU A 62 -26.82 -10.32 23.32
CA GLU A 62 -26.84 -9.72 21.96
C GLU A 62 -26.37 -8.25 21.99
N ALA A 63 -26.81 -7.47 22.96
CA ALA A 63 -26.33 -6.09 23.18
C ALA A 63 -24.84 -6.05 23.47
N GLY A 64 -24.33 -6.96 24.32
CA GLY A 64 -22.90 -7.10 24.60
C GLY A 64 -22.07 -7.42 23.36
N ALA A 65 -22.52 -8.34 22.51
CA ALA A 65 -21.83 -8.73 21.29
C ALA A 65 -21.75 -7.57 20.27
N GLN A 66 -22.86 -6.88 20.03
CA GLN A 66 -22.89 -5.70 19.16
C GLN A 66 -22.01 -4.56 19.70
N PHE A 67 -22.03 -4.33 21.02
CA PHE A 67 -21.25 -3.28 21.65
C PHE A 67 -19.75 -3.62 21.61
N CYS A 68 -19.36 -4.86 21.84
CA CYS A 68 -17.97 -5.33 21.76
C CYS A 68 -17.39 -5.09 20.36
N GLN A 69 -18.11 -5.46 19.31
CA GLN A 69 -17.67 -5.25 17.92
C GLN A 69 -17.44 -3.77 17.61
N ARG A 70 -18.31 -2.87 18.08
CA ARG A 70 -18.14 -1.43 17.89
C ARG A 70 -16.95 -0.88 18.68
N LEU A 71 -16.74 -1.33 19.91
CA LEU A 71 -15.61 -0.91 20.74
C LEU A 71 -14.27 -1.38 20.19
N GLU A 72 -14.21 -2.54 19.55
CA GLU A 72 -13.00 -3.03 18.91
C GLU A 72 -12.45 -2.04 17.87
N ALA A 73 -13.32 -1.54 16.99
CA ALA A 73 -12.98 -0.53 16.00
C ALA A 73 -12.53 0.81 16.65
N ILE A 74 -13.20 1.22 17.74
CA ILE A 74 -12.85 2.47 18.45
C ILE A 74 -11.50 2.33 19.15
N PHE A 75 -11.22 1.21 19.83
CA PHE A 75 -9.93 1.00 20.49
C PHE A 75 -8.79 0.87 19.48
N ALA A 76 -8.99 0.18 18.37
CA ALA A 76 -8.02 0.12 17.28
C ALA A 76 -7.69 1.52 16.74
N SER A 77 -8.71 2.37 16.55
CA SER A 77 -8.51 3.76 16.14
C SER A 77 -7.75 4.60 17.18
N LEU A 78 -8.06 4.41 18.47
CA LEU A 78 -7.39 5.11 19.57
C LEU A 78 -5.92 4.67 19.72
N GLU A 79 -5.65 3.37 19.59
CA GLU A 79 -4.29 2.83 19.59
C GLU A 79 -3.48 3.39 18.42
N SER A 80 -4.06 3.41 17.23
CA SER A 80 -3.44 4.01 16.04
C SER A 80 -3.13 5.50 16.26
N ALA A 81 -4.08 6.29 16.78
CA ALA A 81 -3.88 7.70 17.07
C ALA A 81 -2.78 7.94 18.12
N THR A 82 -2.73 7.11 19.16
CA THR A 82 -1.71 7.19 20.23
C THR A 82 -0.33 6.86 19.68
N GLU A 83 -0.23 5.82 18.86
CA GLU A 83 1.03 5.43 18.24
C GLU A 83 1.52 6.49 17.23
N GLN A 84 0.62 7.07 16.44
CA GLN A 84 0.93 8.20 15.56
C GLN A 84 1.50 9.39 16.35
N LEU A 85 0.90 9.71 17.50
CA LEU A 85 1.39 10.79 18.37
C LEU A 85 2.80 10.49 18.92
N ARG A 86 3.02 9.27 19.44
CA ARG A 86 4.33 8.84 19.93
C ARG A 86 5.40 8.93 18.86
N MET A 87 5.11 8.42 17.68
CA MET A 87 6.04 8.37 16.56
C MET A 87 6.32 9.77 15.98
N ARG A 88 5.33 10.69 16.05
CA ARG A 88 5.48 12.07 15.59
C ARG A 88 6.43 12.91 16.47
N PHE A 89 6.54 12.58 17.74
CA PHE A 89 7.31 13.38 18.71
C PHE A 89 8.56 12.71 19.26
N ALA A 90 8.79 11.41 19.02
CA ALA A 90 9.90 10.66 19.63
C ALA A 90 11.19 10.60 18.79
N ARG A 91 11.11 10.60 17.46
CA ARG A 91 12.22 10.71 16.47
C ARG A 91 11.68 11.20 15.14
N SER A 92 12.57 11.68 14.28
CA SER A 92 12.21 12.14 12.93
C SER A 92 11.93 10.97 11.97
N VAL A 93 11.02 10.06 12.35
CA VAL A 93 10.60 8.95 11.48
C VAL A 93 9.67 9.49 10.41
N VAL A 94 9.98 9.21 9.14
CA VAL A 94 9.14 9.49 7.99
C VAL A 94 8.61 8.17 7.43
N ARG A 95 7.29 8.04 7.35
CA ARG A 95 6.62 6.85 6.79
C ARG A 95 6.29 7.10 5.34
N LEU A 96 6.90 6.31 4.48
CA LEU A 96 6.68 6.33 3.04
C LEU A 96 5.94 5.07 2.60
N ASN A 97 4.84 5.23 1.89
CA ASN A 97 4.20 4.13 1.16
C ASN A 97 4.44 4.30 -0.35
N ALA A 98 4.83 3.23 -1.04
CA ALA A 98 5.10 3.27 -2.47
C ALA A 98 4.68 1.96 -3.15
N PRO A 99 4.29 1.99 -4.45
CA PRO A 99 4.06 0.77 -5.19
C PRO A 99 5.29 -0.15 -5.15
N PRO A 100 5.13 -1.48 -4.96
CA PRO A 100 6.26 -2.39 -4.77
C PRO A 100 7.31 -2.31 -5.87
N PHE A 101 6.87 -2.23 -7.13
CA PHE A 101 7.78 -2.19 -8.28
C PHE A 101 8.57 -0.88 -8.33
N PHE A 102 7.93 0.27 -8.06
CA PHE A 102 8.63 1.56 -7.92
C PHE A 102 9.64 1.53 -6.77
N ALA A 103 9.24 1.00 -5.61
CA ALA A 103 10.12 0.93 -4.45
C ALA A 103 11.37 0.11 -4.75
N ASN A 104 11.23 -1.07 -5.33
CA ASN A 104 12.34 -1.99 -5.55
C ASN A 104 13.29 -1.51 -6.67
N GLU A 105 12.75 -1.03 -7.78
CA GLU A 105 13.55 -0.67 -8.96
C GLU A 105 14.17 0.73 -8.89
N LEU A 106 13.46 1.68 -8.31
CA LEU A 106 13.90 3.08 -8.33
C LEU A 106 14.29 3.61 -6.96
N LEU A 107 13.48 3.36 -5.92
CA LEU A 107 13.67 3.99 -4.62
C LEU A 107 14.80 3.34 -3.83
N VAL A 108 14.72 2.03 -3.57
CA VAL A 108 15.67 1.30 -2.71
C VAL A 108 17.12 1.43 -3.19
N PRO A 109 17.45 1.32 -4.50
CA PRO A 109 18.83 1.47 -4.96
C PRO A 109 19.44 2.84 -4.65
N GLN A 110 18.63 3.85 -4.38
CA GLN A 110 19.07 5.23 -4.18
C GLN A 110 18.93 5.73 -2.75
N LEU A 111 18.34 4.94 -1.83
CA LEU A 111 18.14 5.34 -0.43
C LEU A 111 19.44 5.66 0.31
N ALA A 112 20.55 5.00 -0.06
CA ALA A 112 21.85 5.26 0.58
C ALA A 112 22.27 6.73 0.41
N ALA A 113 21.98 7.35 -0.74
CA ALA A 113 22.30 8.76 -0.99
C ALA A 113 21.44 9.69 -0.11
N PHE A 114 20.15 9.37 0.07
CA PHE A 114 19.30 10.14 0.98
C PHE A 114 19.76 10.00 2.43
N SER A 115 20.01 8.77 2.91
CA SER A 115 20.46 8.52 4.28
C SER A 115 21.79 9.19 4.61
N ALA A 116 22.72 9.29 3.64
CA ALA A 116 23.98 9.99 3.82
C ALA A 116 23.79 11.52 3.95
N ALA A 117 22.81 12.09 3.22
CA ALA A 117 22.50 13.52 3.28
C ALA A 117 21.64 13.88 4.51
N HIS A 118 20.89 12.94 5.06
CA HIS A 118 19.93 13.14 6.15
C HIS A 118 20.07 12.07 7.25
N PRO A 119 21.18 12.01 7.98
CA PRO A 119 21.48 10.94 8.94
C PRO A 119 20.52 10.92 10.16
N ASP A 120 19.86 12.04 10.42
CA ASP A 120 18.90 12.18 11.54
C ASP A 120 17.46 11.79 11.15
N VAL A 121 17.23 11.37 9.91
CA VAL A 121 15.91 10.97 9.41
C VAL A 121 15.83 9.45 9.29
N ASP A 122 15.01 8.84 10.14
CA ASP A 122 14.64 7.43 9.99
C ASP A 122 13.50 7.31 8.96
N ILE A 123 13.62 6.38 8.01
CA ILE A 123 12.58 6.13 7.01
C ILE A 123 11.98 4.74 7.25
N GLN A 124 10.66 4.69 7.34
CA GLN A 124 9.89 3.45 7.32
C GLN A 124 9.17 3.32 5.99
N ILE A 125 9.52 2.30 5.20
CA ILE A 125 8.91 2.08 3.88
C ILE A 125 7.91 0.94 3.96
N SER A 126 6.70 1.18 3.46
CA SER A 126 5.69 0.16 3.21
C SER A 126 5.36 0.10 1.73
N THR A 127 5.00 -1.10 1.25
CA THR A 127 4.65 -1.33 -0.16
C THR A 127 3.22 -1.84 -0.30
N ARG A 128 2.36 -1.53 0.68
CA ARG A 128 0.94 -1.87 0.64
C ARG A 128 0.24 -1.02 -0.42
N GLN A 129 -0.63 -1.63 -1.22
CA GLN A 129 -1.55 -0.85 -2.05
C GLN A 129 -2.66 -0.31 -1.13
N PRO A 130 -2.86 1.01 -1.04
CA PRO A 130 -4.00 1.55 -0.32
C PRO A 130 -5.28 1.09 -1.02
N GLU A 131 -6.25 0.60 -0.26
CA GLU A 131 -7.52 0.12 -0.80
C GLU A 131 -8.40 1.25 -1.34
N GLN A 132 -8.18 2.50 -0.87
CA GLN A 132 -8.89 3.70 -1.31
C GLN A 132 -7.99 4.94 -1.19
N GLU A 133 -8.17 5.94 -2.07
CA GLU A 133 -7.63 7.30 -2.01
C GLU A 133 -6.10 7.52 -2.16
N GLY A 134 -5.31 6.49 -2.49
CA GLY A 134 -3.88 6.68 -2.79
C GLY A 134 -2.98 7.06 -1.61
N HIS A 135 -3.53 7.44 -0.44
CA HIS A 135 -2.78 7.87 0.75
C HIS A 135 -3.40 7.28 2.02
N ALA A 136 -2.67 6.43 2.74
CA ALA A 136 -3.13 5.81 3.97
C ALA A 136 -2.97 6.73 5.19
N ALA A 137 -3.86 6.61 6.18
CA ALA A 137 -3.87 7.45 7.38
C ALA A 137 -2.58 7.32 8.23
N ASP A 138 -1.94 6.16 8.20
CA ASP A 138 -0.71 5.84 8.94
C ASP A 138 0.58 6.20 8.18
N THR A 139 0.47 6.90 7.05
CA THR A 139 1.56 7.24 6.13
C THR A 139 1.76 8.75 6.09
N ASP A 140 3.01 9.21 6.08
CA ASP A 140 3.36 10.63 5.94
C ASP A 140 3.46 11.04 4.46
N ILE A 141 4.02 10.16 3.63
CA ILE A 141 4.22 10.35 2.19
C ILE A 141 3.74 9.12 1.45
N SER A 142 3.00 9.30 0.36
CA SER A 142 2.67 8.21 -0.56
C SER A 142 3.20 8.49 -1.95
N VAL A 143 3.78 7.48 -2.59
CA VAL A 143 3.91 7.45 -4.04
C VAL A 143 2.68 6.74 -4.60
N ALA A 144 1.93 7.41 -5.45
CA ALA A 144 0.70 6.88 -6.03
C ALA A 144 0.68 7.00 -7.55
N VAL A 145 -0.10 6.15 -8.19
CA VAL A 145 -0.36 6.19 -9.65
C VAL A 145 -1.81 6.57 -9.87
N GLY A 146 -2.04 7.51 -10.76
CA GLY A 146 -3.38 7.91 -11.14
C GLY A 146 -3.41 9.21 -11.92
N SER A 147 -4.61 9.70 -12.20
CA SER A 147 -4.85 10.95 -12.95
C SER A 147 -5.32 12.11 -12.08
N GLY A 148 -5.43 11.89 -10.72
CA GLY A 148 -6.05 12.87 -9.82
C GLY A 148 -7.55 13.09 -10.12
N PRO A 149 -8.18 14.13 -9.56
CA PRO A 149 -7.61 14.97 -8.52
C PRO A 149 -7.42 14.22 -7.19
N TRP A 150 -6.54 14.75 -6.33
CA TRP A 150 -6.27 14.21 -5.00
C TRP A 150 -6.85 15.17 -3.93
N PRO A 151 -8.15 15.03 -3.59
CA PRO A 151 -8.79 15.94 -2.63
C PRO A 151 -8.04 15.94 -1.29
N GLN A 152 -7.88 17.12 -0.69
CA GLN A 152 -7.24 17.31 0.61
C GLN A 152 -5.75 16.90 0.70
N LEU A 153 -5.11 16.56 -0.42
CA LEU A 153 -3.69 16.22 -0.47
C LEU A 153 -2.93 17.22 -1.35
N THR A 154 -1.69 17.49 -0.98
CA THR A 154 -0.73 18.13 -1.87
C THR A 154 -0.12 17.04 -2.75
N ALA A 155 -0.16 17.23 -4.07
CA ALA A 155 0.35 16.30 -5.05
C ALA A 155 1.50 16.92 -5.84
N ALA A 156 2.66 16.25 -5.89
CA ALA A 156 3.75 16.59 -6.76
C ALA A 156 3.93 15.49 -7.81
N ARG A 157 3.85 15.86 -9.10
CA ARG A 157 4.02 14.94 -10.21
C ARG A 157 5.47 14.50 -10.33
N LEU A 158 5.70 13.19 -10.54
CA LEU A 158 7.01 12.63 -10.83
C LEU A 158 7.19 12.41 -12.34
N PHE A 159 6.50 11.43 -12.91
CA PHE A 159 6.58 11.10 -14.34
C PHE A 159 5.32 10.42 -14.84
N SER A 160 5.15 10.37 -16.17
CA SER A 160 4.04 9.66 -16.79
C SER A 160 4.22 8.15 -16.77
N GLN A 161 3.13 7.45 -16.54
CA GLN A 161 3.06 6.00 -16.65
C GLN A 161 2.95 5.61 -18.12
N THR A 162 4.06 5.13 -18.70
CA THR A 162 4.09 4.59 -20.05
C THR A 162 4.52 3.12 -20.03
N PHE A 163 4.05 2.34 -20.99
CA PHE A 163 4.40 0.95 -21.15
C PHE A 163 4.96 0.68 -22.54
N VAL A 164 5.97 -0.19 -22.58
CA VAL A 164 6.57 -0.66 -23.85
C VAL A 164 6.62 -2.19 -23.86
N PRO A 165 6.48 -2.83 -25.04
CA PRO A 165 6.76 -4.24 -25.14
C PRO A 165 8.24 -4.51 -25.01
N ALA A 166 8.60 -5.44 -24.13
CA ALA A 166 9.98 -5.79 -23.81
C ALA A 166 10.14 -7.29 -23.53
N CYS A 167 11.34 -7.78 -23.75
CA CYS A 167 11.72 -9.18 -23.52
C CYS A 167 13.21 -9.30 -23.23
N ALA A 168 13.68 -10.52 -22.94
CA ALA A 168 15.11 -10.83 -22.86
C ALA A 168 15.81 -10.52 -24.20
N PRO A 169 17.04 -9.95 -24.24
CA PRO A 169 17.78 -9.70 -25.47
C PRO A 169 17.94 -10.93 -26.36
N ARG A 170 18.14 -12.10 -25.76
CA ARG A 170 18.22 -13.37 -26.52
C ARG A 170 16.93 -13.68 -27.29
N LEU A 171 15.77 -13.44 -26.67
CA LEU A 171 14.49 -13.67 -27.32
C LEU A 171 14.25 -12.67 -28.47
N LEU A 172 14.68 -11.43 -28.29
CA LEU A 172 14.66 -10.41 -29.34
C LEU A 172 15.51 -10.80 -30.56
N SER A 173 16.69 -11.43 -30.34
CA SER A 173 17.55 -11.87 -31.43
C SER A 173 17.00 -13.07 -32.22
N GLU A 174 16.10 -13.84 -31.63
CA GLU A 174 15.39 -14.96 -32.29
C GLU A 174 14.17 -14.50 -33.11
N MET A 175 13.73 -13.26 -32.92
CA MET A 175 12.64 -12.66 -33.67
C MET A 175 13.12 -12.20 -35.05
N ASP A 176 12.26 -12.35 -36.07
CA ASP A 176 12.59 -11.88 -37.42
C ASP A 176 12.93 -10.37 -37.39
N GLN A 177 14.08 -10.03 -38.01
CA GLN A 177 14.49 -8.61 -38.15
C GLN A 177 13.44 -7.86 -38.97
N GLY A 178 12.70 -7.00 -38.29
CA GLY A 178 11.57 -6.25 -38.86
C GLY A 178 10.22 -6.52 -38.21
N ALA A 179 10.08 -7.56 -37.39
CA ALA A 179 8.88 -7.83 -36.60
C ALA A 179 8.92 -6.97 -35.32
N HIS A 180 8.48 -5.72 -35.41
CA HIS A 180 8.30 -4.82 -34.25
C HIS A 180 7.05 -5.15 -33.42
N GLN A 181 6.45 -6.34 -33.64
CA GLN A 181 5.20 -6.76 -33.04
C GLN A 181 5.34 -8.16 -32.41
N PRO A 182 4.68 -8.41 -31.28
CA PRO A 182 4.59 -9.73 -30.72
C PRO A 182 3.91 -10.68 -31.73
N SER A 183 4.57 -11.77 -32.10
CA SER A 183 4.02 -12.75 -33.03
C SER A 183 3.27 -13.86 -32.28
N ASP A 184 2.50 -14.68 -33.04
CA ASP A 184 1.84 -15.90 -32.58
C ASP A 184 2.82 -16.99 -32.07
N ARG A 185 4.12 -16.80 -32.29
CA ARG A 185 5.18 -17.71 -31.84
C ARG A 185 5.61 -17.52 -30.39
N HIS A 186 5.25 -16.36 -29.78
CA HIS A 186 5.72 -16.00 -28.45
C HIS A 186 4.58 -15.95 -27.43
N ALA A 187 4.91 -16.25 -26.18
CA ALA A 187 4.01 -15.99 -25.07
C ALA A 187 3.92 -14.49 -24.81
N LEU A 188 2.72 -14.00 -24.49
CA LEU A 188 2.51 -12.66 -23.96
C LEU A 188 2.27 -12.72 -22.45
N ILE A 189 3.01 -11.89 -21.73
CA ILE A 189 2.96 -11.78 -20.28
C ILE A 189 2.13 -10.56 -19.92
N MET A 190 1.19 -10.72 -18.98
CA MET A 190 0.31 -9.65 -18.53
C MET A 190 0.20 -9.58 -17.01
N HIS A 191 -0.09 -8.38 -16.51
CA HIS A 191 -0.49 -8.17 -15.13
C HIS A 191 -1.98 -8.45 -14.96
N SER A 192 -2.35 -9.32 -14.01
CA SER A 192 -3.74 -9.79 -13.83
C SER A 192 -4.74 -8.67 -13.51
N LYS A 193 -4.30 -7.60 -12.83
CA LYS A 193 -5.12 -6.42 -12.51
C LYS A 193 -5.21 -5.40 -13.67
N ARG A 194 -4.45 -5.58 -14.74
CA ARG A 194 -4.42 -4.70 -15.92
C ARG A 194 -4.49 -5.54 -17.21
N PRO A 195 -5.54 -6.35 -17.37
CA PRO A 195 -5.67 -7.25 -18.52
C PRO A 195 -5.86 -6.50 -19.86
N ASP A 196 -6.31 -5.25 -19.80
CA ASP A 196 -6.60 -4.37 -20.92
C ASP A 196 -5.36 -3.77 -21.60
N LEU A 197 -4.19 -3.81 -20.96
CA LEU A 197 -3.01 -3.07 -21.46
C LEU A 197 -2.57 -3.53 -22.85
N TRP A 198 -2.57 -4.82 -23.14
CA TRP A 198 -2.17 -5.34 -24.43
C TRP A 198 -3.15 -4.93 -25.54
N ASP A 199 -4.46 -4.99 -25.27
CA ASP A 199 -5.48 -4.58 -26.24
C ASP A 199 -5.42 -3.07 -26.51
N ARG A 200 -5.20 -2.26 -25.47
CA ARG A 200 -5.01 -0.81 -25.60
C ARG A 200 -3.76 -0.47 -26.40
N TRP A 201 -2.64 -1.17 -26.14
CA TRP A 201 -1.40 -0.98 -26.87
C TRP A 201 -1.60 -1.32 -28.36
N ALA A 202 -2.21 -2.47 -28.65
CA ALA A 202 -2.48 -2.91 -30.03
C ALA A 202 -3.40 -1.92 -30.76
N ALA A 203 -4.49 -1.49 -30.12
CA ALA A 203 -5.43 -0.54 -30.70
C ALA A 203 -4.79 0.83 -30.98
N MET A 204 -3.95 1.33 -30.04
CA MET A 204 -3.27 2.62 -30.20
C MET A 204 -2.32 2.63 -31.41
N HIS A 205 -1.73 1.49 -31.75
CA HIS A 205 -0.76 1.39 -32.84
C HIS A 205 -1.33 0.73 -34.12
N GLY A 206 -2.66 0.61 -34.20
CA GLY A 206 -3.33 0.05 -35.41
C GLY A 206 -3.03 -1.43 -35.61
N ILE A 207 -2.63 -2.14 -34.58
CA ILE A 207 -2.37 -3.57 -34.61
C ILE A 207 -3.68 -4.30 -34.35
N GLY A 208 -3.97 -5.31 -35.14
CA GLY A 208 -5.16 -6.15 -34.98
C GLY A 208 -5.16 -6.93 -33.67
N ALA A 209 -6.16 -7.78 -33.46
CA ALA A 209 -6.25 -8.61 -32.26
C ALA A 209 -5.00 -9.49 -32.11
N LEU A 210 -4.38 -9.41 -30.93
CA LEU A 210 -3.19 -10.19 -30.62
C LEU A 210 -3.58 -11.66 -30.39
N GLN A 211 -2.89 -12.57 -31.04
CA GLN A 211 -3.07 -14.01 -30.91
C GLN A 211 -1.73 -14.66 -30.52
N PRO A 212 -1.31 -14.53 -29.24
CA PRO A 212 -0.06 -15.11 -28.81
C PRO A 212 -0.14 -16.63 -28.73
N LYS A 213 1.01 -17.30 -28.75
CA LYS A 213 1.13 -18.72 -28.49
C LYS A 213 0.45 -19.13 -27.17
N GLN A 214 0.59 -18.29 -26.14
CA GLN A 214 -0.11 -18.43 -24.85
C GLN A 214 -0.12 -17.10 -24.08
N TRP A 215 -1.05 -16.97 -23.15
CA TRP A 215 -1.10 -15.89 -22.18
C TRP A 215 -0.54 -16.36 -20.83
N ILE A 216 0.42 -15.62 -20.28
CA ILE A 216 0.95 -15.85 -18.93
C ILE A 216 0.58 -14.67 -18.05
N ARG A 217 0.02 -14.94 -16.86
CA ARG A 217 -0.52 -13.93 -15.98
C ARG A 217 0.16 -13.91 -14.63
N PHE A 218 0.55 -12.74 -14.17
CA PHE A 218 1.06 -12.49 -12.83
C PHE A 218 0.25 -11.38 -12.14
N ASP A 219 0.20 -11.38 -10.84
CA ASP A 219 -0.43 -10.35 -10.02
C ASP A 219 0.57 -9.27 -9.53
N SER A 220 1.84 -9.42 -9.88
CA SER A 220 2.94 -8.55 -9.55
C SER A 220 3.65 -8.04 -10.82
N MET A 221 3.88 -6.72 -10.92
CA MET A 221 4.65 -6.14 -12.02
C MET A 221 6.12 -6.58 -11.99
N ALA A 222 6.69 -6.80 -10.82
CA ALA A 222 8.04 -7.36 -10.69
C ALA A 222 8.13 -8.73 -11.37
N SER A 223 7.18 -9.64 -11.08
CA SER A 223 7.13 -10.96 -11.70
C SER A 223 6.88 -10.89 -13.22
N VAL A 224 6.10 -9.93 -13.70
CA VAL A 224 5.92 -9.67 -15.13
C VAL A 224 7.26 -9.35 -15.80
N VAL A 225 8.02 -8.44 -15.20
CA VAL A 225 9.31 -8.00 -15.73
C VAL A 225 10.38 -9.09 -15.60
N ASP A 226 10.44 -9.78 -14.47
CA ASP A 226 11.37 -10.88 -14.24
C ASP A 226 11.14 -12.04 -15.23
N ALA A 227 9.89 -12.36 -15.54
CA ALA A 227 9.55 -13.37 -16.53
C ALA A 227 9.98 -12.95 -17.96
N ALA A 228 9.81 -11.68 -18.31
CA ALA A 228 10.26 -11.14 -19.59
C ALA A 228 11.79 -11.17 -19.70
N GLU A 229 12.51 -10.75 -18.66
CA GLU A 229 13.97 -10.81 -18.55
C GLU A 229 14.49 -12.26 -18.58
N GLY A 230 13.77 -13.18 -17.94
CA GLY A 230 14.04 -14.63 -17.98
C GLY A 230 13.78 -15.27 -19.35
N GLY A 231 13.23 -14.54 -20.33
CA GLY A 231 12.95 -15.04 -21.68
C GLY A 231 11.74 -15.95 -21.77
N VAL A 232 10.79 -15.83 -20.83
CA VAL A 232 9.52 -16.58 -20.85
C VAL A 232 8.61 -16.09 -21.98
N GLY A 233 8.70 -14.79 -22.33
CA GLY A 233 7.89 -14.19 -23.37
C GLY A 233 8.10 -12.67 -23.44
N VAL A 234 7.16 -12.00 -24.10
CA VAL A 234 7.12 -10.53 -24.22
C VAL A 234 6.13 -9.95 -23.21
N ALA A 235 6.54 -8.93 -22.50
CA ALA A 235 5.69 -8.22 -21.53
C ALA A 235 5.53 -6.75 -21.91
N LEU A 236 4.39 -6.15 -21.55
CA LEU A 236 4.27 -4.70 -21.45
C LEU A 236 4.81 -4.28 -20.08
N VAL A 237 5.95 -3.61 -20.09
CA VAL A 237 6.65 -3.15 -18.89
C VAL A 237 6.59 -1.63 -18.77
N SER A 238 6.54 -1.12 -17.54
CA SER A 238 6.63 0.33 -17.29
C SER A 238 7.98 0.85 -17.75
N ALA A 239 8.02 1.65 -18.80
CA ALA A 239 9.26 2.14 -19.39
C ALA A 239 10.11 2.97 -18.41
N PRO A 240 9.54 3.94 -17.64
CA PRO A 240 10.31 4.72 -16.68
C PRO A 240 10.88 3.89 -15.53
N ILE A 241 10.10 2.93 -15.01
CA ILE A 241 10.56 2.13 -13.86
C ILE A 241 11.56 1.05 -14.30
N SER A 242 11.41 0.49 -15.51
CA SER A 242 12.32 -0.53 -16.04
C SER A 242 13.57 0.07 -16.69
N ALA A 243 13.73 1.40 -16.68
CA ALA A 243 14.91 2.07 -17.26
C ALA A 243 16.26 1.49 -16.77
N PRO A 244 16.45 1.15 -15.47
CA PRO A 244 17.70 0.55 -15.01
C PRO A 244 17.98 -0.82 -15.68
N ARG A 245 16.94 -1.63 -15.92
CA ARG A 245 17.09 -2.96 -16.57
C ARG A 245 17.42 -2.81 -18.07
N PHE A 246 16.86 -1.81 -18.74
CA PHE A 246 17.24 -1.49 -20.11
C PHE A 246 18.69 -1.00 -20.18
N ALA A 247 19.10 -0.13 -19.25
CA ALA A 247 20.48 0.36 -19.19
C ALA A 247 21.49 -0.76 -18.87
N ALA A 248 21.11 -1.73 -18.04
CA ALA A 248 21.94 -2.91 -17.74
C ALA A 248 21.97 -3.92 -18.88
N GLY A 249 21.13 -3.78 -19.91
CA GLY A 249 21.03 -4.71 -21.03
C GLY A 249 20.43 -6.07 -20.68
N THR A 250 19.76 -6.19 -19.52
CA THR A 250 19.07 -7.43 -19.09
C THR A 250 17.69 -7.54 -19.70
N LEU A 251 17.09 -6.41 -20.07
CA LEU A 251 15.83 -6.29 -20.77
C LEU A 251 16.00 -5.47 -22.04
N ALA A 252 15.36 -5.84 -23.14
CA ALA A 252 15.39 -5.14 -24.42
C ALA A 252 13.98 -4.74 -24.86
N ARG A 253 13.84 -3.53 -25.41
CA ARG A 253 12.59 -3.09 -26.05
C ARG A 253 12.37 -3.86 -27.35
N LEU A 254 11.18 -4.41 -27.52
CA LEU A 254 10.77 -5.01 -28.79
C LEU A 254 10.38 -3.93 -29.80
N SER A 255 9.83 -2.82 -29.33
CA SER A 255 9.33 -1.71 -30.15
C SER A 255 9.48 -0.40 -29.38
N GLU A 256 9.65 0.70 -30.11
CA GLU A 256 9.60 2.06 -29.55
C GLU A 256 8.16 2.57 -29.38
N HIS A 257 7.17 1.76 -29.74
CA HIS A 257 5.75 2.10 -29.58
C HIS A 257 5.34 2.06 -28.12
N GLU A 258 5.20 3.20 -27.49
CA GLU A 258 4.78 3.34 -26.10
C GLU A 258 3.26 3.44 -25.98
N LEU A 259 2.71 2.77 -24.99
CA LEU A 259 1.33 2.98 -24.53
C LEU A 259 1.32 4.01 -23.41
N THR A 260 0.74 5.18 -23.66
CA THR A 260 0.45 6.16 -22.62
C THR A 260 -0.90 5.84 -21.97
N THR A 261 -0.93 5.69 -20.65
CA THR A 261 -2.15 5.29 -19.92
C THR A 261 -3.04 6.47 -19.55
N GLY A 262 -2.49 7.69 -19.54
CA GLY A 262 -3.13 8.89 -18.97
C GLY A 262 -3.00 8.99 -17.46
N GLU A 263 -2.25 8.08 -16.86
CA GLU A 263 -1.92 8.08 -15.43
C GLU A 263 -0.48 8.55 -15.25
N ASP A 264 -0.22 9.25 -14.14
CA ASP A 264 1.12 9.69 -13.74
C ASP A 264 1.47 9.13 -12.36
N TYR A 265 2.75 9.10 -12.04
CA TYR A 265 3.24 8.89 -10.68
C TYR A 265 3.27 10.23 -9.96
N PHE A 266 2.76 10.23 -8.71
CA PHE A 266 2.73 11.40 -7.84
C PHE A 266 3.32 11.08 -6.47
N VAL A 267 3.92 12.09 -5.86
CA VAL A 267 4.15 12.13 -4.41
C VAL A 267 2.95 12.85 -3.78
N LEU A 268 2.29 12.19 -2.84
CA LEU A 268 1.12 12.70 -2.13
C LEU A 268 1.45 12.89 -0.66
N ILE A 269 1.08 14.05 -0.09
CA ILE A 269 1.24 14.37 1.32
C ILE A 269 0.03 15.15 1.83
N ARG A 270 -0.27 15.05 3.13
CA ARG A 270 -1.22 15.96 3.76
C ARG A 270 -0.60 17.35 3.96
N PRO A 271 -1.37 18.44 3.85
CA PRO A 271 -0.86 19.80 4.09
C PRO A 271 -0.17 19.95 5.46
N GLU A 272 -0.72 19.33 6.50
CA GLU A 272 -0.16 19.33 7.86
C GLU A 272 1.17 18.60 7.99
N ASP A 273 1.45 17.61 7.15
CA ASP A 273 2.74 16.90 7.13
C ASP A 273 3.80 17.65 6.33
N ALA A 274 3.40 18.47 5.35
CA ALA A 274 4.30 19.27 4.52
C ALA A 274 5.15 20.27 5.30
N VAL A 275 4.71 20.68 6.50
CA VAL A 275 5.45 21.63 7.36
C VAL A 275 6.58 20.94 8.14
N ARG A 276 6.57 19.62 8.23
CA ARG A 276 7.58 18.83 8.96
C ARG A 276 8.89 18.78 8.14
N PRO A 277 10.03 19.29 8.69
CA PRO A 277 11.28 19.35 7.93
C PRO A 277 11.74 18.01 7.35
N PRO A 278 11.66 16.86 8.08
CA PRO A 278 12.07 15.56 7.52
C PRO A 278 11.19 15.09 6.37
N VAL A 279 9.86 15.34 6.45
CA VAL A 279 8.91 15.02 5.37
C VAL A 279 9.23 15.83 4.13
N ARG A 280 9.41 17.15 4.31
CA ARG A 280 9.78 18.05 3.21
C ARG A 280 11.11 17.67 2.55
N ALA A 281 12.11 17.27 3.35
CA ALA A 281 13.41 16.83 2.83
C ALA A 281 13.24 15.59 1.91
N LEU A 282 12.45 14.60 2.35
CA LEU A 282 12.22 13.39 1.55
C LEU A 282 11.36 13.68 0.31
N VAL A 283 10.34 14.54 0.42
CA VAL A 283 9.52 14.96 -0.75
C VAL A 283 10.37 15.68 -1.79
N ASN A 284 11.19 16.64 -1.37
CA ASN A 284 12.09 17.36 -2.29
C ASN A 284 13.06 16.40 -2.98
N TRP A 285 13.66 15.49 -2.20
CA TRP A 285 14.58 14.49 -2.76
C TRP A 285 13.87 13.57 -3.77
N LEU A 286 12.65 13.11 -3.49
CA LEU A 286 11.87 12.29 -4.43
C LEU A 286 11.54 13.05 -5.70
N THR A 287 11.13 14.32 -5.59
CA THR A 287 10.78 15.15 -6.76
C THR A 287 11.99 15.55 -7.58
N GLU A 288 13.12 15.84 -6.96
CA GLU A 288 14.39 16.15 -7.66
C GLU A 288 14.93 14.91 -8.37
N ARG A 289 14.79 13.74 -7.75
CA ARG A 289 15.41 12.51 -8.26
C ARG A 289 14.58 11.83 -9.34
N PHE A 290 13.26 11.83 -9.18
CA PHE A 290 12.33 11.11 -10.05
C PHE A 290 11.37 12.03 -10.81
N GLY A 291 11.31 13.31 -10.49
CA GLY A 291 10.48 14.27 -11.24
C GLY A 291 11.09 14.55 -12.62
N THR A 292 10.22 14.59 -13.63
CA THR A 292 10.62 15.12 -14.94
C THR A 292 10.66 16.63 -14.86
N PRO A 293 11.71 17.30 -15.39
CA PRO A 293 11.66 18.75 -15.56
C PRO A 293 10.41 19.15 -16.33
N GLN A 294 9.71 20.19 -15.84
CA GLN A 294 8.57 20.78 -16.56
C GLN A 294 9.06 21.51 -17.80
#